data_138adaa473890e5aa17c281af45170de
#
_entry.id   138adaa473890e5aa17c281af45170de
#
_cell.length_a   1.000
_cell.length_b   1.000
_cell.length_c   1.000
_cell.angle_alpha   90.00
_cell.angle_beta   90.00
_cell.angle_gamma   90.00
#
_symmetry.space_group_name_H-M   'P 1'
#
loop_
_entity.id
_entity.type
_entity.pdbx_description
1 polymer ?
#
loop_
_entity_poly.entity_id
_entity_poly.type
_entity_poly.pdbx_seq_one_letter_code
_entity_poly.pdbx_strand_id
1 'polypeptide(L)'
;MPPEIFKAYDIRGIVETALTPQVTELIGRAIGSEARDRGVTAVAIGRDGRLSGPALASALARGIQGAGVDVIDVGMVATPMLYFATYHLGTLSGVSVTGSHNPPEYNGLKIMLGGDTLAGEAIQALRARIETGDLASGEGSFSTHDIREEYLQRIISDVKLARPVSVVVDCGNGVAGDTAPELYRRLGCTVKELFCEVDGTFPNHHPDPSHVENLQDLIETLKSEGEIGFAFDGDGDRLGVVTKSGKIIFPDRQLMLFAADVLSRNPGAEIIYDVKSTRNLDAWIRERGGKPTMWKTGHSFIKKKLRETGAPLAGEMSGHVFFKERWYGFDDAMYAGARLLEILSRERDVSAVLENLPDAVSTPELQLKTAEGENYTLIDRLRQTARFEGADEVITIDGLRVEYPDGFGLARPSNTTPVVVLRFEAEDEKALKRIQDDFRKALLAVKPDAQLPF
;
A
#
# COMPACT_ATOMS: atom_id res chain seq x y z
N MET A 1 18.63 -20.37 6.11
CA MET A 1 17.82 -19.13 5.92
C MET A 1 16.38 -19.55 5.75
N PRO A 2 15.41 -19.04 6.52
CA PRO A 2 13.98 -19.37 6.34
C PRO A 2 13.49 -18.85 4.98
N PRO A 3 13.12 -19.72 4.01
CA PRO A 3 12.75 -19.26 2.68
C PRO A 3 11.40 -18.52 2.65
N GLU A 4 10.51 -18.84 3.58
CA GLU A 4 9.16 -18.32 3.69
C GLU A 4 9.09 -16.82 4.02
N ILE A 5 10.17 -16.21 4.53
CA ILE A 5 10.20 -14.76 4.80
C ILE A 5 10.42 -13.93 3.53
N PHE A 6 10.96 -14.50 2.45
CA PHE A 6 11.21 -13.81 1.19
C PHE A 6 9.95 -13.84 0.32
N LYS A 7 9.05 -12.86 0.55
CA LYS A 7 7.76 -12.77 -0.12
C LYS A 7 7.89 -12.15 -1.53
N ALA A 8 6.75 -11.94 -2.19
CA ALA A 8 6.73 -11.45 -3.58
C ALA A 8 7.27 -10.01 -3.74
N TYR A 9 7.16 -9.14 -2.73
CA TYR A 9 7.59 -7.73 -2.84
C TYR A 9 8.18 -7.15 -1.55
N ASP A 10 8.41 -7.96 -0.54
CA ASP A 10 9.12 -7.58 0.69
C ASP A 10 9.73 -8.82 1.37
N ILE A 11 10.44 -8.59 2.46
CA ILE A 11 10.83 -9.64 3.41
C ILE A 11 9.95 -9.47 4.63
N ARG A 12 9.30 -10.55 5.11
CA ARG A 12 8.36 -10.48 6.22
C ARG A 12 8.30 -11.77 7.00
N GLY A 13 8.36 -11.69 8.33
CA GLY A 13 8.30 -12.87 9.18
C GLY A 13 8.05 -12.57 10.65
N ILE A 14 7.80 -13.63 11.43
CA ILE A 14 7.70 -13.56 12.88
C ILE A 14 9.09 -13.33 13.45
N VAL A 15 9.24 -12.32 14.29
CA VAL A 15 10.54 -11.81 14.76
C VAL A 15 11.34 -12.83 15.55
N GLU A 16 10.71 -13.54 16.48
CA GLU A 16 11.43 -14.46 17.37
C GLU A 16 11.87 -15.77 16.70
N THR A 17 11.21 -16.15 15.62
CA THR A 17 11.38 -17.47 15.01
C THR A 17 12.00 -17.45 13.61
N ALA A 18 11.68 -16.44 12.79
CA ALA A 18 12.08 -16.39 11.39
C ALA A 18 12.91 -15.15 11.05
N LEU A 19 12.47 -13.96 11.45
CA LEU A 19 13.16 -12.70 11.19
C LEU A 19 13.90 -12.21 12.44
N THR A 20 14.90 -12.97 12.87
CA THR A 20 15.74 -12.62 14.05
C THR A 20 16.76 -11.53 13.69
N PRO A 21 17.38 -10.84 14.67
CA PRO A 21 18.48 -9.91 14.41
C PRO A 21 19.64 -10.53 13.62
N GLN A 22 20.00 -11.80 13.89
CA GLN A 22 21.05 -12.51 13.16
C GLN A 22 20.69 -12.72 11.67
N VAL A 23 19.46 -13.12 11.41
CA VAL A 23 18.93 -13.26 10.05
C VAL A 23 18.90 -11.89 9.34
N THR A 24 18.47 -10.84 10.06
CA THR A 24 18.39 -9.48 9.53
C THR A 24 19.77 -8.91 9.20
N GLU A 25 20.80 -9.21 9.99
CA GLU A 25 22.19 -8.82 9.69
C GLU A 25 22.71 -9.48 8.41
N LEU A 26 22.41 -10.76 8.20
CA LEU A 26 22.75 -11.46 6.95
C LEU A 26 22.01 -10.88 5.73
N ILE A 27 20.73 -10.54 5.92
CA ILE A 27 19.93 -9.84 4.88
C ILE A 27 20.55 -8.47 4.61
N GLY A 28 20.92 -7.72 5.63
CA GLY A 28 21.62 -6.44 5.51
C GLY A 28 22.91 -6.57 4.71
N ARG A 29 23.69 -7.66 4.95
CA ARG A 29 24.90 -7.94 4.19
C ARG A 29 24.61 -8.21 2.72
N ALA A 30 23.54 -8.96 2.41
CA ALA A 30 23.12 -9.22 1.03
C ALA A 30 22.62 -7.94 0.33
N ILE A 31 21.85 -7.09 1.04
CA ILE A 31 21.40 -5.78 0.54
C ILE A 31 22.60 -4.89 0.24
N GLY A 32 23.58 -4.80 1.15
CA GLY A 32 24.80 -4.02 0.94
C GLY A 32 25.63 -4.54 -0.23
N SER A 33 25.70 -5.86 -0.41
CA SER A 33 26.39 -6.49 -1.56
C SER A 33 25.72 -6.10 -2.88
N GLU A 34 24.39 -6.23 -2.95
CA GLU A 34 23.59 -5.82 -4.11
C GLU A 34 23.70 -4.32 -4.39
N ALA A 35 23.72 -3.49 -3.33
CA ALA A 35 23.91 -2.06 -3.45
C ALA A 35 25.26 -1.73 -4.11
N ARG A 36 26.33 -2.38 -3.68
CA ARG A 36 27.68 -2.20 -4.29
C ARG A 36 27.70 -2.59 -5.77
N ASP A 37 27.09 -3.71 -6.12
CA ASP A 37 27.04 -4.18 -7.51
C ASP A 37 26.30 -3.18 -8.41
N ARG A 38 25.35 -2.44 -7.84
CA ARG A 38 24.63 -1.34 -8.51
C ARG A 38 25.35 0.01 -8.43
N GLY A 39 26.50 0.09 -7.81
CA GLY A 39 27.24 1.35 -7.61
C GLY A 39 26.62 2.28 -6.56
N VAL A 40 25.75 1.75 -5.69
CA VAL A 40 25.16 2.51 -4.56
C VAL A 40 26.19 2.57 -3.42
N THR A 41 26.45 3.77 -2.93
CA THR A 41 27.46 4.02 -1.87
C THR A 41 26.85 4.24 -0.49
N ALA A 42 25.56 4.62 -0.42
CA ALA A 42 24.85 4.86 0.84
C ALA A 42 23.39 4.39 0.77
N VAL A 43 22.89 3.86 1.88
CA VAL A 43 21.51 3.39 2.05
C VAL A 43 20.89 4.07 3.26
N ALA A 44 19.73 4.69 3.09
CA ALA A 44 18.93 5.19 4.20
C ALA A 44 18.21 4.04 4.89
N ILE A 45 18.12 4.02 6.20
CA ILE A 45 17.28 3.08 6.94
C ILE A 45 16.32 3.83 7.85
N GLY A 46 15.11 3.31 8.00
CA GLY A 46 14.11 3.82 8.93
C GLY A 46 13.28 2.66 9.47
N ARG A 47 12.53 2.89 10.53
CA ARG A 47 11.69 1.87 11.15
C ARG A 47 10.35 2.42 11.60
N ASP A 48 9.33 1.56 11.62
CA ASP A 48 8.04 1.86 12.24
C ASP A 48 8.11 1.82 13.79
N GLY A 49 6.96 1.94 14.45
CA GLY A 49 6.83 1.96 15.91
C GLY A 49 6.91 0.60 16.60
N ARG A 50 7.12 -0.50 15.90
CA ARG A 50 7.15 -1.85 16.48
C ARG A 50 8.29 -2.04 17.47
N LEU A 51 8.03 -2.78 18.56
CA LEU A 51 9.00 -3.00 19.63
C LEU A 51 10.28 -3.70 19.15
N SER A 52 10.18 -4.54 18.14
CA SER A 52 11.33 -5.23 17.52
C SER A 52 12.15 -4.31 16.59
N GLY A 53 11.61 -3.18 16.19
CA GLY A 53 12.21 -2.25 15.21
C GLY A 53 13.66 -1.87 15.53
N PRO A 54 14.00 -1.38 16.74
CA PRO A 54 15.36 -0.94 17.08
C PRO A 54 16.41 -2.03 16.92
N ALA A 55 16.11 -3.26 17.37
CA ALA A 55 17.06 -4.37 17.28
C ALA A 55 17.30 -4.82 15.84
N LEU A 56 16.22 -4.88 15.02
CA LEU A 56 16.30 -5.26 13.62
C LEU A 56 17.00 -4.17 12.78
N ALA A 57 16.68 -2.89 13.00
CA ALA A 57 17.34 -1.78 12.30
C ALA A 57 18.84 -1.73 12.60
N SER A 58 19.24 -1.93 13.86
CA SER A 58 20.65 -2.01 14.24
C SER A 58 21.37 -3.18 13.57
N ALA A 59 20.74 -4.36 13.52
CA ALA A 59 21.32 -5.53 12.84
C ALA A 59 21.43 -5.31 11.33
N LEU A 60 20.39 -4.75 10.70
CA LEU A 60 20.37 -4.38 9.30
C LEU A 60 21.54 -3.42 8.96
N ALA A 61 21.70 -2.38 9.78
CA ALA A 61 22.78 -1.40 9.60
C ALA A 61 24.17 -2.05 9.64
N ARG A 62 24.43 -2.91 10.63
CA ARG A 62 25.72 -3.65 10.71
C ARG A 62 25.94 -4.51 9.47
N GLY A 63 24.90 -5.18 9.00
CA GLY A 63 25.00 -5.99 7.78
C GLY A 63 25.39 -5.16 6.56
N ILE A 64 24.70 -4.04 6.31
CA ILE A 64 24.96 -3.13 5.19
C ILE A 64 26.36 -2.53 5.30
N GLN A 65 26.77 -2.00 6.47
CA GLN A 65 28.12 -1.48 6.72
C GLN A 65 29.19 -2.55 6.49
N GLY A 66 28.94 -3.79 6.95
CA GLY A 66 29.86 -4.90 6.75
C GLY A 66 30.08 -5.27 5.27
N ALA A 67 29.20 -4.88 4.37
CA ALA A 67 29.40 -4.96 2.93
C ALA A 67 30.20 -3.77 2.35
N GLY A 68 30.50 -2.73 3.15
CA GLY A 68 31.23 -1.54 2.72
C GLY A 68 30.32 -0.46 2.13
N VAL A 69 29.07 -0.40 2.56
CA VAL A 69 28.10 0.63 2.16
C VAL A 69 27.75 1.49 3.37
N ASP A 70 27.69 2.79 3.19
CA ASP A 70 27.34 3.73 4.24
C ASP A 70 25.86 3.61 4.61
N VAL A 71 25.54 3.85 5.87
CA VAL A 71 24.17 3.83 6.40
C VAL A 71 23.81 5.19 6.97
N ILE A 72 22.65 5.71 6.56
CA ILE A 72 22.04 6.90 7.14
C ILE A 72 20.74 6.47 7.84
N ASP A 73 20.74 6.45 9.17
CA ASP A 73 19.56 6.10 9.96
C ASP A 73 18.67 7.34 10.16
N VAL A 74 17.46 7.29 9.63
CA VAL A 74 16.46 8.36 9.79
C VAL A 74 15.52 8.11 10.99
N GLY A 75 15.76 7.07 11.76
CA GLY A 75 15.08 6.79 13.01
C GLY A 75 13.70 6.15 12.85
N MET A 76 12.80 6.49 13.80
CA MET A 76 11.40 6.04 13.76
C MET A 76 10.59 6.97 12.86
N VAL A 77 10.20 6.45 11.69
CA VAL A 77 9.47 7.19 10.66
C VAL A 77 8.48 6.30 9.94
N ALA A 78 7.44 6.91 9.37
CA ALA A 78 6.56 6.22 8.43
C ALA A 78 7.33 5.79 7.16
N THR A 79 6.90 4.68 6.54
CA THR A 79 7.52 4.16 5.31
C THR A 79 7.64 5.22 4.20
N PRO A 80 6.62 6.06 3.90
CA PRO A 80 6.77 7.15 2.94
C PRO A 80 7.83 8.19 3.31
N MET A 81 8.04 8.44 4.60
CA MET A 81 9.11 9.35 5.04
C MET A 81 10.51 8.78 4.77
N LEU A 82 10.68 7.45 4.90
CA LEU A 82 11.92 6.81 4.45
C LEU A 82 12.10 6.95 2.95
N TYR A 83 11.07 6.68 2.15
CA TYR A 83 11.16 6.89 0.70
C TYR A 83 11.51 8.34 0.37
N PHE A 84 10.86 9.31 1.01
CA PHE A 84 11.21 10.71 0.86
C PHE A 84 12.69 10.98 1.20
N ALA A 85 13.19 10.42 2.29
CA ALA A 85 14.59 10.56 2.70
C ALA A 85 15.55 10.09 1.61
N THR A 86 15.24 9.00 0.89
CA THR A 86 16.11 8.52 -0.19
C THR A 86 16.27 9.53 -1.33
N TYR A 87 15.21 10.28 -1.64
CA TYR A 87 15.26 11.36 -2.64
C TYR A 87 15.93 12.62 -2.08
N HIS A 88 15.57 13.01 -0.87
CA HIS A 88 16.10 14.23 -0.24
C HIS A 88 17.60 14.15 0.04
N LEU A 89 18.07 13.01 0.53
CA LEU A 89 19.48 12.74 0.81
C LEU A 89 20.28 12.28 -0.42
N GLY A 90 19.61 12.07 -1.56
CA GLY A 90 20.24 11.67 -2.82
C GLY A 90 20.72 10.22 -2.87
N THR A 91 20.37 9.37 -1.89
CA THR A 91 20.80 7.97 -1.87
C THR A 91 20.03 7.11 -2.89
N LEU A 92 18.79 7.50 -3.21
CA LEU A 92 17.83 6.70 -4.01
C LEU A 92 17.75 5.24 -3.57
N SER A 93 18.23 4.96 -2.38
CA SER A 93 18.32 3.63 -1.79
C SER A 93 17.97 3.69 -0.32
N GLY A 94 17.09 2.81 0.12
CA GLY A 94 16.66 2.78 1.50
C GLY A 94 15.94 1.48 1.86
N VAL A 95 15.89 1.20 3.17
CA VAL A 95 15.18 0.06 3.74
C VAL A 95 14.29 0.52 4.87
N SER A 96 12.98 0.28 4.75
CA SER A 96 12.02 0.47 5.84
C SER A 96 11.89 -0.83 6.62
N VAL A 97 12.18 -0.79 7.91
CA VAL A 97 11.98 -1.90 8.85
C VAL A 97 10.55 -1.78 9.38
N THR A 98 9.65 -2.56 8.83
CA THR A 98 8.21 -2.47 9.13
C THR A 98 7.48 -3.78 8.92
N GLY A 99 6.51 -4.05 9.81
CA GLY A 99 5.52 -5.09 9.60
C GLY A 99 4.23 -4.59 8.94
N SER A 100 4.16 -3.28 8.56
CA SER A 100 2.97 -2.64 8.01
C SER A 100 1.74 -2.90 8.89
N HIS A 101 0.68 -3.47 8.33
CA HIS A 101 -0.55 -3.85 9.00
C HIS A 101 -0.54 -5.27 9.61
N ASN A 102 0.60 -5.98 9.67
CA ASN A 102 0.65 -7.30 10.31
C ASN A 102 0.55 -7.20 11.84
N PRO A 103 0.19 -8.30 12.53
CA PRO A 103 0.19 -8.36 14.01
C PRO A 103 1.53 -7.94 14.64
N PRO A 104 1.55 -7.59 15.94
CA PRO A 104 2.73 -7.03 16.62
C PRO A 104 3.98 -7.92 16.58
N GLU A 105 3.81 -9.25 16.55
CA GLU A 105 4.91 -10.23 16.49
C GLU A 105 5.61 -10.31 15.13
N TYR A 106 5.04 -9.69 14.08
CA TYR A 106 5.66 -9.61 12.76
C TYR A 106 6.52 -8.37 12.60
N ASN A 107 7.53 -8.48 11.73
CA ASN A 107 8.25 -7.35 11.17
C ASN A 107 8.71 -7.70 9.74
N GLY A 108 9.33 -6.75 9.04
CA GLY A 108 9.76 -6.96 7.67
C GLY A 108 10.69 -5.88 7.16
N LEU A 109 11.04 -6.00 5.87
CA LEU A 109 11.94 -5.08 5.18
C LEU A 109 11.34 -4.74 3.81
N LYS A 110 10.97 -3.47 3.60
CA LYS A 110 10.65 -2.91 2.29
C LYS A 110 11.92 -2.26 1.74
N ILE A 111 12.40 -2.73 0.58
CA ILE A 111 13.75 -2.41 0.09
C ILE A 111 13.67 -1.64 -1.22
N MET A 112 14.37 -0.52 -1.29
CA MET A 112 14.60 0.27 -2.49
C MET A 112 16.11 0.41 -2.75
N LEU A 113 16.57 0.08 -3.96
CA LEU A 113 17.97 0.24 -4.37
C LEU A 113 18.05 0.93 -5.75
N GLY A 114 18.79 2.03 -5.82
CA GLY A 114 18.95 2.80 -7.05
C GLY A 114 17.61 3.32 -7.63
N GLY A 115 16.65 3.65 -6.77
CA GLY A 115 15.31 4.06 -7.16
C GLY A 115 14.35 2.89 -7.48
N ASP A 116 14.81 1.63 -7.46
CA ASP A 116 13.99 0.45 -7.70
C ASP A 116 13.52 -0.19 -6.39
N THR A 117 12.20 -0.32 -6.21
CA THR A 117 11.66 -1.15 -5.13
C THR A 117 11.82 -2.62 -5.51
N LEU A 118 12.54 -3.39 -4.69
CA LEU A 118 12.80 -4.79 -4.95
C LEU A 118 11.53 -5.63 -4.83
N ALA A 119 11.33 -6.54 -5.79
CA ALA A 119 10.19 -7.46 -5.82
C ALA A 119 10.55 -8.72 -6.61
N GLY A 120 9.77 -9.80 -6.41
CA GLY A 120 9.89 -11.03 -7.18
C GLY A 120 11.29 -11.62 -7.16
N GLU A 121 11.87 -11.79 -8.34
CA GLU A 121 13.21 -12.38 -8.52
C GLU A 121 14.31 -11.62 -7.78
N ALA A 122 14.20 -10.29 -7.66
CA ALA A 122 15.18 -9.48 -6.93
C ALA A 122 15.20 -9.79 -5.43
N ILE A 123 14.05 -10.07 -4.82
CA ILE A 123 13.98 -10.53 -3.42
C ILE A 123 14.56 -11.94 -3.29
N GLN A 124 14.28 -12.85 -4.23
CA GLN A 124 14.86 -14.21 -4.24
C GLN A 124 16.38 -14.19 -4.48
N ALA A 125 16.88 -13.23 -5.26
CA ALA A 125 18.32 -13.06 -5.48
C ALA A 125 19.07 -12.72 -4.19
N LEU A 126 18.48 -11.89 -3.30
CA LEU A 126 19.06 -11.63 -1.97
C LEU A 126 19.17 -12.91 -1.14
N ARG A 127 18.14 -13.77 -1.16
CA ARG A 127 18.21 -15.09 -0.51
C ARG A 127 19.32 -15.96 -1.10
N ALA A 128 19.39 -16.05 -2.42
CA ALA A 128 20.41 -16.85 -3.10
C ALA A 128 21.85 -16.40 -2.76
N ARG A 129 22.10 -15.07 -2.66
CA ARG A 129 23.39 -14.52 -2.21
C ARG A 129 23.77 -15.03 -0.82
N ILE A 130 22.82 -15.05 0.11
CA ILE A 130 23.07 -15.53 1.48
C ILE A 130 23.37 -17.03 1.47
N GLU A 131 22.59 -17.83 0.74
CA GLU A 131 22.75 -19.29 0.67
C GLU A 131 24.06 -19.71 0.01
N THR A 132 24.54 -18.96 -0.97
CA THR A 132 25.81 -19.23 -1.66
C THR A 132 27.03 -18.57 -1.01
N GLY A 133 26.81 -17.67 -0.03
CA GLY A 133 27.89 -16.91 0.59
C GLY A 133 28.47 -15.81 -0.33
N ASP A 134 27.75 -15.41 -1.38
CA ASP A 134 28.13 -14.30 -2.28
C ASP A 134 27.87 -12.95 -1.60
N LEU A 135 28.64 -12.67 -0.56
CA LEU A 135 28.49 -11.50 0.30
C LEU A 135 29.78 -10.66 0.29
N ALA A 136 29.66 -9.41 -0.12
CA ALA A 136 30.76 -8.46 -0.11
C ALA A 136 31.28 -8.22 1.30
N SER A 137 32.55 -7.84 1.44
CA SER A 137 33.19 -7.41 2.68
C SER A 137 33.71 -6.00 2.55
N GLY A 138 33.57 -5.21 3.61
CA GLY A 138 34.04 -3.84 3.65
C GLY A 138 33.66 -3.16 4.98
N GLU A 139 33.93 -1.87 5.05
CA GLU A 139 33.60 -1.01 6.20
C GLU A 139 32.86 0.20 5.67
N GLY A 140 31.55 0.28 5.95
CA GLY A 140 30.73 1.47 5.69
C GLY A 140 30.62 2.34 6.94
N SER A 141 30.40 3.63 6.77
CA SER A 141 30.13 4.57 7.87
C SER A 141 28.68 4.46 8.37
N PHE A 142 28.41 5.00 9.56
CA PHE A 142 27.07 5.15 10.12
C PHE A 142 26.85 6.61 10.51
N SER A 143 25.72 7.16 10.10
CA SER A 143 25.26 8.48 10.51
C SER A 143 23.76 8.49 10.77
N THR A 144 23.27 9.53 11.42
CA THR A 144 21.84 9.74 11.67
C THR A 144 21.38 11.03 11.03
N HIS A 145 20.12 11.08 10.59
CA HIS A 145 19.50 12.29 10.04
C HIS A 145 18.02 12.34 10.44
N ASP A 146 17.58 13.44 11.03
CA ASP A 146 16.15 13.67 11.29
C ASP A 146 15.51 14.28 10.05
N ILE A 147 14.70 13.49 9.35
CA ILE A 147 14.05 13.88 8.07
C ILE A 147 12.68 14.53 8.26
N ARG A 148 12.17 14.57 9.49
CA ARG A 148 10.77 14.93 9.77
C ARG A 148 10.41 16.34 9.31
N GLU A 149 11.23 17.32 9.66
CA GLU A 149 10.94 18.72 9.31
C GLU A 149 11.01 18.95 7.81
N GLU A 150 11.98 18.37 7.10
CA GLU A 150 12.11 18.49 5.64
C GLU A 150 10.89 17.86 4.92
N TYR A 151 10.40 16.71 5.41
CA TYR A 151 9.21 16.07 4.88
C TYR A 151 7.97 16.95 5.07
N LEU A 152 7.74 17.46 6.28
CA LEU A 152 6.62 18.35 6.58
C LEU A 152 6.67 19.62 5.72
N GLN A 153 7.80 20.28 5.63
CA GLN A 153 7.99 21.49 4.84
C GLN A 153 7.77 21.24 3.35
N ARG A 154 8.22 20.09 2.84
CA ARG A 154 8.03 19.73 1.43
C ARG A 154 6.54 19.60 1.10
N ILE A 155 5.73 18.99 1.97
CA ILE A 155 4.27 18.88 1.76
C ILE A 155 3.60 20.23 1.92
N ILE A 156 3.90 20.99 2.97
CA ILE A 156 3.30 22.29 3.26
C ILE A 156 3.61 23.31 2.15
N SER A 157 4.80 23.23 1.54
CA SER A 157 5.13 24.09 0.41
C SER A 157 4.31 23.77 -0.84
N ASP A 158 3.88 22.52 -1.01
CA ASP A 158 3.16 22.03 -2.19
C ASP A 158 1.65 22.17 -2.07
N VAL A 159 1.06 21.72 -0.95
CA VAL A 159 -0.38 21.63 -0.75
C VAL A 159 -0.95 22.91 -0.14
N LYS A 160 -2.05 23.41 -0.71
CA LYS A 160 -2.74 24.63 -0.23
C LYS A 160 -4.23 24.39 -0.07
N LEU A 161 -4.73 24.55 1.13
CA LEU A 161 -6.15 24.45 1.41
C LEU A 161 -6.87 25.77 1.08
N ALA A 162 -8.05 25.70 0.46
CA ALA A 162 -8.89 26.85 0.19
C ALA A 162 -9.59 27.39 1.45
N ARG A 163 -9.83 26.53 2.43
CA ARG A 163 -10.35 26.83 3.77
C ARG A 163 -9.86 25.83 4.80
N PRO A 164 -9.91 26.16 6.09
CA PRO A 164 -9.75 25.15 7.14
C PRO A 164 -10.77 24.03 7.00
N VAL A 165 -10.33 22.79 7.25
CA VAL A 165 -11.17 21.59 7.32
C VAL A 165 -10.97 20.94 8.68
N SER A 166 -12.06 20.48 9.31
CA SER A 166 -11.97 19.72 10.56
C SER A 166 -11.83 18.24 10.26
N VAL A 167 -10.71 17.64 10.65
CA VAL A 167 -10.37 16.25 10.34
C VAL A 167 -10.19 15.42 11.61
N VAL A 168 -10.76 14.22 11.63
CA VAL A 168 -10.46 13.21 12.65
C VAL A 168 -9.38 12.29 12.08
N VAL A 169 -8.28 12.12 12.80
CA VAL A 169 -7.12 11.33 12.38
C VAL A 169 -6.97 10.13 13.31
N ASP A 170 -7.14 8.94 12.75
CA ASP A 170 -6.96 7.66 13.44
C ASP A 170 -5.70 6.98 12.94
N CYS A 171 -4.73 6.78 13.82
CA CYS A 171 -3.46 6.15 13.48
C CYS A 171 -3.33 4.71 13.99
N GLY A 172 -4.34 4.18 14.71
CA GLY A 172 -4.31 2.82 15.28
C GLY A 172 -3.05 2.50 16.04
N ASN A 173 -2.46 3.52 16.73
CA ASN A 173 -1.15 3.44 17.39
C ASN A 173 0.04 3.19 16.44
N GLY A 174 -0.16 3.29 15.12
CA GLY A 174 0.90 3.20 14.12
C GLY A 174 1.79 4.44 14.07
N VAL A 175 2.91 4.33 13.35
CA VAL A 175 3.96 5.36 13.32
C VAL A 175 3.52 6.68 12.66
N ALA A 176 2.45 6.68 11.85
CA ALA A 176 1.88 7.90 11.27
C ALA A 176 1.42 8.89 12.36
N GLY A 177 1.10 8.40 13.57
CA GLY A 177 0.67 9.22 14.71
C GLY A 177 1.69 10.27 15.14
N ASP A 178 2.95 10.01 14.94
CA ASP A 178 4.03 10.98 15.24
C ASP A 178 4.03 12.20 14.29
N THR A 179 3.50 12.06 13.07
CA THR A 179 3.68 13.06 12.01
C THR A 179 2.36 13.57 11.41
N ALA A 180 1.37 12.71 11.16
CA ALA A 180 0.14 13.08 10.45
C ALA A 180 -0.68 14.19 11.15
N PRO A 181 -0.91 14.16 12.48
CA PRO A 181 -1.66 15.22 13.14
C PRO A 181 -0.99 16.59 13.01
N GLU A 182 0.33 16.66 13.14
CA GLU A 182 1.10 17.89 12.99
C GLU A 182 1.06 18.40 11.54
N LEU A 183 1.23 17.52 10.56
CA LEU A 183 1.12 17.85 9.14
C LEU A 183 -0.21 18.58 8.85
N TYR A 184 -1.32 17.99 9.24
CA TYR A 184 -2.63 18.56 8.92
C TYR A 184 -2.91 19.86 9.69
N ARG A 185 -2.45 20.01 10.93
CA ARG A 185 -2.51 21.29 11.64
C ARG A 185 -1.72 22.38 10.94
N ARG A 186 -0.51 22.08 10.47
CA ARG A 186 0.33 23.02 9.72
C ARG A 186 -0.27 23.38 8.36
N LEU A 187 -1.09 22.50 7.76
CA LEU A 187 -1.88 22.83 6.57
C LEU A 187 -3.11 23.72 6.87
N GLY A 188 -3.43 23.97 8.15
CA GLY A 188 -4.55 24.79 8.58
C GLY A 188 -5.80 24.03 9.00
N CYS A 189 -5.72 22.71 9.19
CA CYS A 189 -6.84 21.91 9.68
C CYS A 189 -7.02 22.02 11.19
N THR A 190 -8.28 21.86 11.65
CA THR A 190 -8.57 21.47 13.02
C THR A 190 -8.50 19.96 13.11
N VAL A 191 -7.64 19.43 13.98
CA VAL A 191 -7.37 17.99 14.05
C VAL A 191 -7.83 17.42 15.39
N LYS A 192 -8.72 16.42 15.32
CA LYS A 192 -9.06 15.51 16.43
C LYS A 192 -8.24 14.24 16.25
N GLU A 193 -7.48 13.87 17.26
CA GLU A 193 -6.63 12.66 17.26
C GLU A 193 -7.37 11.47 17.88
N LEU A 194 -7.22 10.30 17.24
CA LEU A 194 -7.54 8.98 17.76
C LEU A 194 -6.32 8.08 17.64
N PHE A 195 -5.91 7.50 18.76
CA PHE A 195 -4.83 6.50 18.83
C PHE A 195 -3.55 6.93 18.09
N CYS A 196 -3.17 8.22 18.21
CA CYS A 196 -1.98 8.78 17.56
C CYS A 196 -0.71 8.63 18.40
N GLU A 197 -0.79 8.18 19.67
CA GLU A 197 0.39 7.76 20.41
C GLU A 197 0.95 6.47 19.81
N VAL A 198 2.24 6.49 19.41
CA VAL A 198 2.87 5.33 18.77
C VAL A 198 3.10 4.22 19.79
N ASP A 199 2.48 3.07 19.59
CA ASP A 199 2.63 1.88 20.43
C ASP A 199 2.64 0.62 19.55
N GLY A 200 3.79 -0.03 19.47
CA GLY A 200 3.98 -1.23 18.65
C GLY A 200 3.21 -2.47 19.13
N THR A 201 2.44 -2.40 20.21
CA THR A 201 1.51 -3.45 20.66
C THR A 201 0.10 -3.29 20.07
N PHE A 202 -0.20 -2.11 19.47
CA PHE A 202 -1.51 -1.77 18.88
C PHE A 202 -2.70 -2.04 19.82
N PRO A 203 -2.74 -1.39 21.00
CA PRO A 203 -3.66 -1.78 22.08
C PRO A 203 -5.14 -1.46 21.83
N ASN A 204 -5.46 -0.57 20.89
CA ASN A 204 -6.85 -0.13 20.68
C ASN A 204 -7.54 -0.93 19.58
N HIS A 205 -7.01 -0.91 18.38
CA HIS A 205 -7.45 -1.75 17.25
C HIS A 205 -6.27 -2.06 16.32
N HIS A 206 -6.46 -3.04 15.45
CA HIS A 206 -5.46 -3.38 14.46
C HIS A 206 -5.31 -2.24 13.42
N PRO A 207 -4.08 -1.75 13.13
CA PRO A 207 -3.87 -0.62 12.24
C PRO A 207 -3.96 -1.04 10.76
N ASP A 208 -5.15 -1.42 10.32
CA ASP A 208 -5.48 -1.78 8.94
C ASP A 208 -6.82 -1.15 8.54
N PRO A 209 -6.83 -0.03 7.81
CA PRO A 209 -8.04 0.66 7.41
C PRO A 209 -8.86 -0.07 6.33
N SER A 210 -8.38 -1.19 5.80
CA SER A 210 -9.14 -2.01 4.86
C SER A 210 -10.24 -2.84 5.52
N HIS A 211 -10.21 -2.96 6.84
CA HIS A 211 -11.17 -3.69 7.65
C HIS A 211 -12.14 -2.75 8.36
N VAL A 212 -13.44 -2.91 8.09
CA VAL A 212 -14.50 -2.04 8.62
C VAL A 212 -14.54 -2.02 10.15
N GLU A 213 -14.23 -3.15 10.79
CA GLU A 213 -14.14 -3.26 12.25
C GLU A 213 -13.12 -2.32 12.88
N ASN A 214 -12.04 -2.00 12.18
CA ASN A 214 -10.98 -1.09 12.65
C ASN A 214 -11.34 0.39 12.48
N LEU A 215 -12.44 0.71 11.82
CA LEU A 215 -12.90 2.08 11.56
C LEU A 215 -14.05 2.52 12.49
N GLN A 216 -14.48 1.66 13.43
CA GLN A 216 -15.69 1.93 14.23
C GLN A 216 -15.52 3.13 15.15
N ASP A 217 -14.38 3.31 15.81
CA ASP A 217 -14.11 4.46 16.67
C ASP A 217 -14.05 5.75 15.87
N LEU A 218 -13.46 5.71 14.66
CA LEU A 218 -13.44 6.82 13.72
C LEU A 218 -14.87 7.22 13.28
N ILE A 219 -15.69 6.23 12.90
CA ILE A 219 -17.10 6.44 12.50
C ILE A 219 -17.91 7.04 13.65
N GLU A 220 -17.73 6.51 14.87
CA GLU A 220 -18.45 7.02 16.04
C GLU A 220 -18.04 8.46 16.37
N THR A 221 -16.76 8.77 16.33
CA THR A 221 -16.25 10.12 16.60
C THR A 221 -16.78 11.14 15.59
N LEU A 222 -16.87 10.75 14.31
CA LEU A 222 -17.40 11.63 13.25
C LEU A 222 -18.87 12.02 13.42
N LYS A 223 -19.67 11.31 14.20
CA LYS A 223 -21.05 11.71 14.49
C LYS A 223 -21.13 13.07 15.20
N SER A 224 -20.13 13.39 16.02
CA SER A 224 -20.08 14.62 16.81
C SER A 224 -18.96 15.58 16.41
N GLU A 225 -17.82 15.08 15.94
CA GLU A 225 -16.62 15.85 15.65
C GLU A 225 -16.15 15.66 14.20
N GLY A 226 -15.50 16.69 13.62
CA GLY A 226 -14.88 16.59 12.29
C GLY A 226 -15.87 16.71 11.11
N GLU A 227 -15.33 17.01 9.95
CA GLU A 227 -16.01 17.01 8.65
C GLU A 227 -15.68 15.74 7.85
N ILE A 228 -14.51 15.14 8.14
CA ILE A 228 -13.98 13.94 7.47
C ILE A 228 -13.04 13.19 8.41
N GLY A 229 -12.96 11.88 8.25
CA GLY A 229 -12.05 11.02 8.98
C GLY A 229 -11.00 10.37 8.08
N PHE A 230 -9.77 10.32 8.58
CA PHE A 230 -8.65 9.61 7.97
C PHE A 230 -8.16 8.53 8.92
N ALA A 231 -7.95 7.33 8.37
CA ALA A 231 -7.32 6.21 9.07
C ALA A 231 -6.04 5.80 8.35
N PHE A 232 -4.99 5.53 9.11
CA PHE A 232 -3.68 5.11 8.60
C PHE A 232 -3.37 3.68 9.02
N ASP A 233 -2.65 2.94 8.17
CA ASP A 233 -2.11 1.66 8.58
C ASP A 233 -0.83 1.81 9.40
N GLY A 234 -0.29 0.68 9.89
CA GLY A 234 0.77 0.66 10.88
C GLY A 234 2.06 1.38 10.49
N ASP A 235 2.37 1.50 9.19
CA ASP A 235 3.54 2.23 8.68
C ASP A 235 3.21 3.45 7.81
N GLY A 236 1.92 3.82 7.71
CA GLY A 236 1.48 5.09 7.16
C GLY A 236 1.54 5.20 5.64
N ASP A 237 1.50 4.09 4.91
CA ASP A 237 1.48 4.07 3.46
C ASP A 237 0.09 3.79 2.85
N ARG A 238 -0.94 3.52 3.68
CA ARG A 238 -2.33 3.33 3.27
C ARG A 238 -3.26 4.31 3.95
N LEU A 239 -4.21 4.86 3.17
CA LEU A 239 -5.21 5.81 3.62
C LEU A 239 -6.62 5.22 3.56
N GLY A 240 -7.29 5.17 4.71
CA GLY A 240 -8.73 4.99 4.83
C GLY A 240 -9.44 6.34 4.96
N VAL A 241 -10.61 6.46 4.36
CA VAL A 241 -11.41 7.70 4.39
C VAL A 241 -12.85 7.40 4.79
N VAL A 242 -13.35 8.17 5.77
CA VAL A 242 -14.73 8.07 6.28
C VAL A 242 -15.37 9.44 6.24
N THR A 243 -16.59 9.54 5.72
CA THR A 243 -17.35 10.79 5.67
C THR A 243 -18.05 11.08 7.01
N LYS A 244 -18.57 12.30 7.16
CA LYS A 244 -19.33 12.73 8.35
C LYS A 244 -20.54 11.83 8.64
N SER A 245 -21.15 11.24 7.61
CA SER A 245 -22.28 10.30 7.75
C SER A 245 -21.88 8.91 8.23
N GLY A 246 -20.56 8.63 8.33
CA GLY A 246 -20.01 7.30 8.62
C GLY A 246 -19.84 6.42 7.39
N LYS A 247 -20.03 6.95 6.17
CA LYS A 247 -19.81 6.19 4.94
C LYS A 247 -18.30 6.04 4.68
N ILE A 248 -17.85 4.80 4.53
CA ILE A 248 -16.48 4.48 4.14
C ILE A 248 -16.33 4.72 2.64
N ILE A 249 -15.34 5.51 2.26
CA ILE A 249 -14.98 5.77 0.86
C ILE A 249 -13.78 4.88 0.50
N PHE A 250 -14.03 3.83 -0.24
CA PHE A 250 -12.99 2.89 -0.64
C PHE A 250 -11.92 3.57 -1.51
N PRO A 251 -10.67 3.07 -1.48
CA PRO A 251 -9.53 3.73 -2.13
C PRO A 251 -9.68 3.93 -3.64
N ASP A 252 -10.34 3.03 -4.35
CA ASP A 252 -10.62 3.17 -5.78
C ASP A 252 -11.59 4.34 -6.09
N ARG A 253 -12.49 4.68 -5.16
CA ARG A 253 -13.35 5.86 -5.26
C ARG A 253 -12.60 7.13 -4.86
N GLN A 254 -11.69 7.06 -3.87
CA GLN A 254 -10.77 8.16 -3.60
C GLN A 254 -9.92 8.48 -4.84
N LEU A 255 -9.45 7.44 -5.53
CA LEU A 255 -8.68 7.57 -6.78
C LEU A 255 -9.45 8.29 -7.88
N MET A 256 -10.79 8.19 -7.92
CA MET A 256 -11.61 8.98 -8.87
C MET A 256 -11.40 10.49 -8.67
N LEU A 257 -11.42 10.97 -7.41
CA LEU A 257 -11.19 12.40 -7.13
C LEU A 257 -9.76 12.81 -7.46
N PHE A 258 -8.78 12.02 -7.08
CA PHE A 258 -7.39 12.27 -7.40
C PHE A 258 -7.15 12.30 -8.91
N ALA A 259 -7.75 11.36 -9.64
CA ALA A 259 -7.65 11.32 -11.10
C ALA A 259 -8.28 12.57 -11.75
N ALA A 260 -9.46 12.99 -11.29
CA ALA A 260 -10.10 14.19 -11.79
C ALA A 260 -9.24 15.45 -11.57
N ASP A 261 -8.67 15.59 -10.37
CA ASP A 261 -7.78 16.72 -10.02
C ASP A 261 -6.48 16.69 -10.85
N VAL A 262 -5.82 15.54 -10.97
CA VAL A 262 -4.59 15.38 -11.75
C VAL A 262 -4.84 15.63 -13.25
N LEU A 263 -5.92 15.07 -13.82
CA LEU A 263 -6.25 15.22 -15.24
C LEU A 263 -6.64 16.65 -15.61
N SER A 264 -7.15 17.43 -14.66
CA SER A 264 -7.43 18.86 -14.88
C SER A 264 -6.18 19.67 -15.25
N ARG A 265 -5.01 19.23 -14.80
CA ARG A 265 -3.70 19.85 -15.07
C ARG A 265 -2.87 19.06 -16.10
N ASN A 266 -3.18 17.78 -16.30
CA ASN A 266 -2.45 16.86 -17.18
C ASN A 266 -3.43 16.17 -18.15
N PRO A 267 -4.05 16.89 -19.09
CA PRO A 267 -4.98 16.29 -20.05
C PRO A 267 -4.31 15.17 -20.85
N GLY A 268 -5.01 14.04 -21.04
CA GLY A 268 -4.49 12.88 -21.74
C GLY A 268 -3.57 11.97 -20.94
N ALA A 269 -3.29 12.31 -19.68
CA ALA A 269 -2.38 11.52 -18.87
C ALA A 269 -2.93 10.10 -18.55
N GLU A 270 -2.00 9.18 -18.39
CA GLU A 270 -2.29 7.81 -17.95
C GLU A 270 -2.49 7.75 -16.44
N ILE A 271 -3.57 7.10 -16.02
CA ILE A 271 -3.86 6.82 -14.60
C ILE A 271 -3.83 5.31 -14.41
N ILE A 272 -2.98 4.84 -13.51
CA ILE A 272 -2.80 3.41 -13.24
C ILE A 272 -3.64 3.01 -12.02
N TYR A 273 -4.30 1.85 -12.08
CA TYR A 273 -5.05 1.27 -10.97
C TYR A 273 -4.95 -0.24 -10.96
N ASP A 274 -5.14 -0.86 -9.80
CA ASP A 274 -5.00 -2.31 -9.70
C ASP A 274 -6.27 -3.07 -10.13
N VAL A 275 -6.09 -4.37 -10.40
CA VAL A 275 -7.18 -5.22 -10.93
C VAL A 275 -8.36 -5.37 -9.96
N LYS A 276 -8.23 -5.00 -8.70
CA LYS A 276 -9.29 -5.03 -7.69
C LYS A 276 -10.22 -3.84 -7.75
N SER A 277 -9.80 -2.75 -8.40
CA SER A 277 -10.53 -1.48 -8.45
C SER A 277 -11.85 -1.59 -9.20
N THR A 278 -12.79 -0.72 -8.83
CA THR A 278 -14.12 -0.61 -9.44
C THR A 278 -14.05 -0.39 -10.95
N ARG A 279 -14.97 -1.02 -11.69
CA ARG A 279 -15.11 -0.80 -13.14
C ARG A 279 -15.48 0.66 -13.50
N ASN A 280 -16.13 1.37 -12.57
CA ASN A 280 -16.51 2.77 -12.77
C ASN A 280 -15.29 3.68 -12.95
N LEU A 281 -14.12 3.29 -12.48
CA LEU A 281 -12.89 4.08 -12.58
C LEU A 281 -12.40 4.23 -14.04
N ASP A 282 -12.53 3.19 -14.87
CA ASP A 282 -12.18 3.26 -16.30
C ASP A 282 -13.00 4.35 -17.02
N ALA A 283 -14.32 4.28 -16.92
CA ALA A 283 -15.22 5.25 -17.53
C ALA A 283 -14.96 6.67 -17.00
N TRP A 284 -14.80 6.81 -15.68
CA TRP A 284 -14.52 8.09 -15.02
C TRP A 284 -13.26 8.77 -15.54
N ILE A 285 -12.18 8.01 -15.75
CA ILE A 285 -10.91 8.52 -16.26
C ILE A 285 -11.06 8.93 -17.72
N ARG A 286 -11.71 8.11 -18.58
CA ARG A 286 -11.94 8.40 -20.01
C ARG A 286 -12.80 9.64 -20.21
N GLU A 287 -13.88 9.78 -19.47
CA GLU A 287 -14.77 10.94 -19.53
C GLU A 287 -14.05 12.26 -19.21
N ARG A 288 -12.95 12.18 -18.43
CA ARG A 288 -12.09 13.34 -18.10
C ARG A 288 -10.87 13.48 -19.01
N GLY A 289 -10.89 12.76 -20.13
CA GLY A 289 -9.84 12.82 -21.14
C GLY A 289 -8.54 12.13 -20.75
N GLY A 290 -8.55 11.27 -19.72
CA GLY A 290 -7.40 10.47 -19.30
C GLY A 290 -7.34 9.11 -19.99
N LYS A 291 -6.22 8.41 -19.79
CA LYS A 291 -6.00 7.04 -20.25
C LYS A 291 -5.98 6.09 -19.04
N PRO A 292 -7.02 5.27 -18.83
CA PRO A 292 -7.03 4.28 -17.75
C PRO A 292 -6.10 3.11 -18.08
N THR A 293 -5.32 2.66 -17.11
CA THR A 293 -4.43 1.49 -17.23
C THR A 293 -4.58 0.60 -16.01
N MET A 294 -5.24 -0.55 -16.20
CA MET A 294 -5.33 -1.58 -15.18
C MET A 294 -4.01 -2.34 -15.07
N TRP A 295 -3.53 -2.61 -13.84
CA TRP A 295 -2.28 -3.30 -13.60
C TRP A 295 -2.39 -4.32 -12.46
N LYS A 296 -1.29 -5.05 -12.22
CA LYS A 296 -1.17 -6.02 -11.13
C LYS A 296 -1.23 -5.34 -9.77
N THR A 297 -1.88 -5.99 -8.80
CA THR A 297 -1.84 -5.58 -7.39
C THR A 297 -0.44 -5.78 -6.80
N GLY A 298 0.01 -4.80 -6.05
CA GLY A 298 1.26 -4.81 -5.29
C GLY A 298 2.04 -3.52 -5.49
N HIS A 299 2.29 -2.82 -4.38
CA HIS A 299 2.91 -1.48 -4.38
C HIS A 299 4.22 -1.40 -5.19
N SER A 300 5.04 -2.46 -5.17
CA SER A 300 6.29 -2.52 -5.94
C SER A 300 6.04 -2.64 -7.44
N PHE A 301 5.02 -3.41 -7.85
CA PHE A 301 4.64 -3.53 -9.27
C PHE A 301 4.04 -2.24 -9.81
N ILE A 302 3.23 -1.56 -9.01
CA ILE A 302 2.65 -0.26 -9.37
C ILE A 302 3.75 0.81 -9.48
N LYS A 303 4.67 0.91 -8.51
CA LYS A 303 5.81 1.84 -8.58
C LYS A 303 6.67 1.62 -9.83
N LYS A 304 6.94 0.36 -10.17
CA LYS A 304 7.67 0.01 -11.40
C LYS A 304 6.91 0.47 -12.64
N LYS A 305 5.62 0.15 -12.73
CA LYS A 305 4.77 0.53 -13.86
C LYS A 305 4.68 2.05 -14.02
N LEU A 306 4.51 2.78 -12.92
CA LEU A 306 4.45 4.23 -12.90
C LEU A 306 5.74 4.88 -13.41
N ARG A 307 6.92 4.29 -13.14
CA ARG A 307 8.20 4.76 -13.71
C ARG A 307 8.31 4.45 -15.21
N GLU A 308 7.92 3.26 -15.63
CA GLU A 308 7.98 2.82 -17.03
C GLU A 308 7.12 3.70 -17.94
N THR A 309 5.93 4.05 -17.48
CA THR A 309 4.95 4.82 -18.29
C THR A 309 5.07 6.33 -18.11
N GLY A 310 5.65 6.78 -17.00
CA GLY A 310 5.65 8.20 -16.63
C GLY A 310 4.30 8.71 -16.12
N ALA A 311 3.34 7.83 -15.84
CA ALA A 311 2.02 8.20 -15.33
C ALA A 311 2.12 9.12 -14.10
N PRO A 312 1.30 10.18 -13.99
CA PRO A 312 1.36 11.13 -12.87
C PRO A 312 0.69 10.62 -11.60
N LEU A 313 -0.14 9.57 -11.70
CA LEU A 313 -0.93 9.04 -10.59
C LEU A 313 -1.17 7.54 -10.77
N ALA A 314 -1.08 6.83 -9.65
CA ALA A 314 -1.56 5.46 -9.55
C ALA A 314 -2.25 5.22 -8.19
N GLY A 315 -3.08 4.17 -8.09
CA GLY A 315 -3.72 3.76 -6.84
C GLY A 315 -4.09 2.30 -6.81
N GLU A 316 -4.20 1.77 -5.60
CA GLU A 316 -4.64 0.39 -5.33
C GLU A 316 -5.85 0.37 -4.41
N MET A 317 -6.69 -0.63 -4.57
CA MET A 317 -7.85 -0.86 -3.70
C MET A 317 -7.45 -1.10 -2.23
N SER A 318 -6.19 -1.45 -1.96
CA SER A 318 -5.64 -1.61 -0.62
C SER A 318 -5.39 -0.30 0.14
N GLY A 319 -5.49 0.86 -0.51
CA GLY A 319 -5.26 2.17 0.10
C GLY A 319 -3.93 2.83 -0.25
N HIS A 320 -3.07 2.17 -1.00
CA HIS A 320 -1.84 2.79 -1.53
C HIS A 320 -2.18 3.76 -2.65
N VAL A 321 -1.71 5.00 -2.55
CA VAL A 321 -1.84 6.04 -3.58
C VAL A 321 -0.46 6.60 -3.90
N PHE A 322 -0.15 6.66 -5.19
CA PHE A 322 1.17 7.01 -5.72
C PHE A 322 1.05 8.26 -6.58
N PHE A 323 1.40 9.41 -6.03
CA PHE A 323 1.50 10.64 -6.79
C PHE A 323 2.92 10.80 -7.35
N LYS A 324 3.04 10.92 -8.69
CA LYS A 324 4.25 11.38 -9.36
C LYS A 324 4.10 12.83 -9.79
N GLU A 325 2.88 13.28 -10.01
CA GLU A 325 2.55 14.68 -10.20
C GLU A 325 2.72 15.42 -8.87
N ARG A 326 3.65 16.37 -8.81
CA ARG A 326 4.00 17.19 -7.64
C ARG A 326 4.68 16.40 -6.50
N TRP A 327 4.86 15.07 -6.63
CA TRP A 327 5.52 14.18 -5.66
C TRP A 327 6.50 13.23 -6.37
N TYR A 328 6.98 12.20 -5.71
CA TYR A 328 8.08 11.37 -6.21
C TYR A 328 7.64 10.01 -6.79
N GLY A 329 6.37 9.65 -6.69
CA GLY A 329 5.82 8.40 -7.27
C GLY A 329 5.90 7.18 -6.36
N PHE A 330 6.14 7.37 -5.07
CA PHE A 330 5.95 6.31 -4.07
C PHE A 330 4.60 6.46 -3.36
N ASP A 331 4.17 5.39 -2.68
CA ASP A 331 2.97 5.31 -1.87
C ASP A 331 3.12 6.13 -0.59
N ASP A 332 2.21 7.10 -0.38
CA ASP A 332 2.27 8.03 0.75
C ASP A 332 0.86 8.42 1.19
N ALA A 333 0.39 7.81 2.28
CA ALA A 333 -0.95 8.06 2.78
C ALA A 333 -1.10 9.47 3.40
N MET A 334 -0.06 9.99 4.03
CA MET A 334 -0.11 11.33 4.63
C MET A 334 -0.17 12.41 3.54
N TYR A 335 0.63 12.27 2.48
CA TYR A 335 0.56 13.15 1.31
C TYR A 335 -0.77 12.98 0.56
N ALA A 336 -1.26 11.75 0.38
CA ALA A 336 -2.57 11.50 -0.25
C ALA A 336 -3.70 12.16 0.55
N GLY A 337 -3.69 12.08 1.87
CA GLY A 337 -4.62 12.80 2.74
C GLY A 337 -4.54 14.32 2.59
N ALA A 338 -3.33 14.88 2.52
CA ALA A 338 -3.12 16.30 2.27
C ALA A 338 -3.68 16.74 0.90
N ARG A 339 -3.43 15.95 -0.16
CA ARG A 339 -4.00 16.19 -1.50
C ARG A 339 -5.52 16.07 -1.51
N LEU A 340 -6.08 15.13 -0.76
CA LEU A 340 -7.53 15.00 -0.62
C LEU A 340 -8.12 16.25 0.06
N LEU A 341 -7.51 16.71 1.15
CA LEU A 341 -7.93 17.95 1.82
C LEU A 341 -7.82 19.18 0.90
N GLU A 342 -6.78 19.27 0.07
CA GLU A 342 -6.64 20.34 -0.94
C GLU A 342 -7.85 20.37 -1.90
N ILE A 343 -8.29 19.19 -2.38
CA ILE A 343 -9.46 19.07 -3.26
C ILE A 343 -10.74 19.44 -2.49
N LEU A 344 -10.97 18.81 -1.34
CA LEU A 344 -12.20 18.92 -0.56
C LEU A 344 -12.38 20.30 0.06
N SER A 345 -11.29 21.01 0.39
CA SER A 345 -11.37 22.36 0.98
C SER A 345 -11.98 23.42 0.05
N ARG A 346 -12.07 23.12 -1.26
CA ARG A 346 -12.74 24.00 -2.23
C ARG A 346 -14.26 23.96 -2.13
N GLU A 347 -14.80 22.94 -1.46
CA GLU A 347 -16.23 22.69 -1.32
C GLU A 347 -16.70 22.96 0.11
N ARG A 348 -17.99 23.30 0.25
CA ARG A 348 -18.58 23.53 1.58
C ARG A 348 -18.92 22.24 2.29
N ASP A 349 -19.46 21.27 1.55
CA ASP A 349 -19.85 19.95 2.05
C ASP A 349 -18.87 18.89 1.54
N VAL A 350 -17.92 18.58 2.37
CA VAL A 350 -16.85 17.60 2.11
C VAL A 350 -17.42 16.20 1.89
N SER A 351 -18.43 15.84 2.68
CA SER A 351 -19.06 14.51 2.57
C SER A 351 -19.82 14.35 1.26
N ALA A 352 -20.58 15.37 0.85
CA ALA A 352 -21.34 15.31 -0.40
C ALA A 352 -20.44 15.06 -1.63
N VAL A 353 -19.24 15.65 -1.67
CA VAL A 353 -18.27 15.42 -2.77
C VAL A 353 -17.92 13.95 -2.90
N LEU A 354 -17.65 13.30 -1.78
CA LEU A 354 -17.24 11.91 -1.72
C LEU A 354 -18.40 10.93 -1.91
N GLU A 355 -19.56 11.23 -1.32
CA GLU A 355 -20.72 10.35 -1.32
C GLU A 355 -21.46 10.33 -2.66
N ASN A 356 -21.32 11.40 -3.46
CA ASN A 356 -21.87 11.49 -4.82
C ASN A 356 -21.00 10.87 -5.91
N LEU A 357 -19.83 10.32 -5.56
CA LEU A 357 -19.02 9.56 -6.53
C LEU A 357 -19.79 8.32 -7.02
N PRO A 358 -19.60 7.91 -8.29
CA PRO A 358 -20.20 6.68 -8.80
C PRO A 358 -19.97 5.51 -7.86
N ASP A 359 -21.02 4.77 -7.60
CA ASP A 359 -21.03 3.61 -6.71
C ASP A 359 -21.63 2.40 -7.41
N ALA A 360 -21.42 1.22 -6.87
CA ALA A 360 -21.95 -0.03 -7.36
C ALA A 360 -22.20 -0.98 -6.17
N VAL A 361 -23.03 -1.98 -6.37
CA VAL A 361 -23.21 -3.05 -5.38
C VAL A 361 -21.96 -3.93 -5.45
N SER A 362 -21.23 -4.05 -4.34
CA SER A 362 -19.98 -4.80 -4.33
C SER A 362 -19.80 -5.58 -3.03
N THR A 363 -19.03 -6.67 -3.11
CA THR A 363 -18.54 -7.36 -1.93
C THR A 363 -17.29 -6.65 -1.36
N PRO A 364 -16.99 -6.81 -0.07
CA PRO A 364 -15.62 -6.59 0.41
C PRO A 364 -14.67 -7.58 -0.27
N GLU A 365 -13.36 -7.48 0.01
CA GLU A 365 -12.42 -8.53 -0.35
C GLU A 365 -12.76 -9.81 0.43
N LEU A 366 -13.10 -10.86 -0.30
CA LEU A 366 -13.40 -12.18 0.25
C LEU A 366 -12.17 -13.07 0.12
N GLN A 367 -11.98 -14.01 1.03
CA GLN A 367 -10.82 -14.89 1.07
C GLN A 367 -11.23 -16.36 1.04
N LEU A 368 -10.81 -17.07 0.02
CA LEU A 368 -10.84 -18.52 -0.03
C LEU A 368 -9.51 -19.08 0.48
N LYS A 369 -9.52 -19.70 1.66
CA LYS A 369 -8.33 -20.31 2.25
C LYS A 369 -7.84 -21.49 1.43
N THR A 370 -6.52 -21.61 1.26
CA THR A 370 -5.83 -22.67 0.53
C THR A 370 -4.63 -23.17 1.33
N ALA A 371 -4.02 -24.27 0.93
CA ALA A 371 -2.69 -24.65 1.40
C ALA A 371 -1.62 -23.72 0.80
N GLU A 372 -0.42 -23.71 1.37
CA GLU A 372 0.70 -22.92 0.86
C GLU A 372 1.00 -23.28 -0.60
N GLY A 373 1.02 -22.26 -1.47
CA GLY A 373 1.23 -22.40 -2.92
C GLY A 373 0.04 -22.92 -3.71
N GLU A 374 -1.00 -23.45 -3.09
CA GLU A 374 -2.20 -23.96 -3.76
C GLU A 374 -3.00 -22.83 -4.44
N ASN A 375 -2.98 -21.63 -3.87
CA ASN A 375 -3.64 -20.45 -4.43
C ASN A 375 -3.19 -20.16 -5.87
N TYR A 376 -1.90 -20.30 -6.18
CA TYR A 376 -1.38 -20.09 -7.53
C TYR A 376 -1.84 -21.20 -8.49
N THR A 377 -1.70 -22.47 -8.08
CA THR A 377 -2.11 -23.61 -8.91
C THR A 377 -3.61 -23.64 -9.16
N LEU A 378 -4.40 -23.21 -8.18
CA LEU A 378 -5.87 -23.10 -8.33
C LEU A 378 -6.25 -22.05 -9.38
N ILE A 379 -5.61 -20.88 -9.34
CA ILE A 379 -5.86 -19.81 -10.33
C ILE A 379 -5.39 -20.23 -11.72
N ASP A 380 -4.24 -20.90 -11.86
CA ASP A 380 -3.75 -21.38 -13.15
C ASP A 380 -4.70 -22.40 -13.76
N ARG A 381 -5.24 -23.33 -12.96
CA ARG A 381 -6.26 -24.28 -13.41
C ARG A 381 -7.55 -23.55 -13.82
N LEU A 382 -7.98 -22.56 -13.02
CA LEU A 382 -9.17 -21.77 -13.33
C LEU A 382 -9.02 -21.05 -14.70
N ARG A 383 -7.86 -20.44 -14.96
CA ARG A 383 -7.56 -19.79 -16.25
C ARG A 383 -7.65 -20.74 -17.44
N GLN A 384 -7.23 -21.98 -17.27
CA GLN A 384 -7.21 -22.98 -18.34
C GLN A 384 -8.58 -23.58 -18.62
N THR A 385 -9.40 -23.79 -17.60
CA THR A 385 -10.61 -24.62 -17.69
C THR A 385 -11.90 -23.82 -17.60
N ALA A 386 -11.93 -22.70 -16.89
CA ALA A 386 -13.16 -21.94 -16.67
C ALA A 386 -13.69 -21.31 -17.97
N ARG A 387 -15.00 -21.29 -18.09
CA ARG A 387 -15.74 -20.59 -19.15
C ARG A 387 -16.81 -19.75 -18.48
N PHE A 388 -16.89 -18.49 -18.89
CA PHE A 388 -17.83 -17.51 -18.35
C PHE A 388 -18.76 -17.07 -19.49
N GLU A 389 -19.96 -17.61 -19.49
CA GLU A 389 -20.95 -17.30 -20.51
C GLU A 389 -21.46 -15.86 -20.33
N GLY A 390 -21.53 -15.11 -21.42
CA GLY A 390 -21.97 -13.70 -21.40
C GLY A 390 -20.92 -12.71 -20.88
N ALA A 391 -19.67 -13.14 -20.68
CA ALA A 391 -18.57 -12.22 -20.37
C ALA A 391 -18.17 -11.41 -21.61
N ASP A 392 -17.95 -10.12 -21.42
CA ASP A 392 -17.41 -9.22 -22.45
C ASP A 392 -15.90 -9.41 -22.61
N GLU A 393 -15.18 -9.58 -21.50
CA GLU A 393 -13.73 -9.71 -21.48
C GLU A 393 -13.25 -10.56 -20.31
N VAL A 394 -12.14 -11.27 -20.51
CA VAL A 394 -11.43 -12.02 -19.47
C VAL A 394 -10.00 -11.50 -19.37
N ILE A 395 -9.70 -10.83 -18.27
CA ILE A 395 -8.41 -10.20 -18.00
C ILE A 395 -7.59 -11.10 -17.10
N THR A 396 -6.37 -11.46 -17.51
CA THR A 396 -5.50 -12.41 -16.82
C THR A 396 -4.18 -11.81 -16.33
N ILE A 397 -4.11 -10.50 -16.22
CA ILE A 397 -2.90 -9.76 -15.84
C ILE A 397 -2.43 -10.09 -14.41
N ASP A 398 -3.41 -10.31 -13.50
CA ASP A 398 -3.17 -10.72 -12.11
C ASP A 398 -4.38 -11.54 -11.61
N GLY A 399 -4.31 -12.85 -11.74
CA GLY A 399 -5.45 -13.72 -11.48
C GLY A 399 -6.37 -13.82 -12.68
N LEU A 400 -7.67 -13.83 -12.44
CA LEU A 400 -8.73 -13.93 -13.41
C LEU A 400 -9.81 -12.89 -13.08
N ARG A 401 -9.86 -11.81 -13.83
CA ARG A 401 -10.95 -10.83 -13.76
C ARG A 401 -11.84 -10.99 -14.99
N VAL A 402 -13.13 -11.16 -14.75
CA VAL A 402 -14.14 -11.37 -15.79
C VAL A 402 -15.08 -10.18 -15.79
N GLU A 403 -15.09 -9.43 -16.88
CA GLU A 403 -16.00 -8.30 -17.10
C GLU A 403 -17.28 -8.79 -17.77
N TYR A 404 -18.41 -8.29 -17.29
CA TYR A 404 -19.73 -8.48 -17.87
C TYR A 404 -20.35 -7.11 -18.20
N PRO A 405 -21.40 -7.03 -19.00
CA PRO A 405 -22.07 -5.76 -19.28
C PRO A 405 -22.46 -4.97 -18.02
N ASP A 406 -22.84 -5.68 -16.97
CA ASP A 406 -23.42 -5.16 -15.73
C ASP A 406 -22.60 -5.39 -14.46
N GLY A 407 -21.32 -5.80 -14.57
CA GLY A 407 -20.44 -6.00 -13.41
C GLY A 407 -19.16 -6.76 -13.71
N PHE A 408 -18.43 -7.13 -12.66
CA PHE A 408 -17.27 -8.01 -12.79
C PHE A 408 -17.13 -8.98 -11.61
N GLY A 409 -16.39 -10.06 -11.83
CA GLY A 409 -15.88 -10.94 -10.80
C GLY A 409 -14.36 -11.09 -10.91
N LEU A 410 -13.69 -11.20 -9.76
CA LEU A 410 -12.25 -11.38 -9.67
C LEU A 410 -11.91 -12.57 -8.78
N ALA A 411 -10.98 -13.41 -9.23
CA ALA A 411 -10.26 -14.38 -8.42
C ALA A 411 -8.77 -14.27 -8.69
N ARG A 412 -7.95 -13.95 -7.66
CA ARG A 412 -6.51 -13.82 -7.79
C ARG A 412 -5.76 -14.47 -6.62
N PRO A 413 -4.54 -14.98 -6.82
CA PRO A 413 -3.75 -15.48 -5.71
C PRO A 413 -3.26 -14.30 -4.86
N SER A 414 -3.32 -14.41 -3.53
CA SER A 414 -2.64 -13.45 -2.67
C SER A 414 -1.13 -13.66 -2.77
N ASN A 415 -0.38 -12.56 -2.77
CA ASN A 415 1.09 -12.58 -2.80
C ASN A 415 1.73 -12.69 -1.41
N THR A 416 0.93 -12.55 -0.34
CA THR A 416 1.41 -12.49 1.04
C THR A 416 0.89 -13.60 1.93
N THR A 417 -0.26 -14.18 1.57
CA THR A 417 -0.96 -15.20 2.36
C THR A 417 -1.46 -16.33 1.47
N PRO A 418 -1.63 -17.57 1.95
CA PRO A 418 -2.11 -18.70 1.18
C PRO A 418 -3.65 -18.64 0.99
N VAL A 419 -4.13 -17.61 0.32
CA VAL A 419 -5.55 -17.44 -0.01
C VAL A 419 -5.75 -17.05 -1.47
N VAL A 420 -6.91 -17.37 -2.02
CA VAL A 420 -7.43 -16.71 -3.22
C VAL A 420 -8.29 -15.55 -2.78
N VAL A 421 -7.94 -14.36 -3.22
CA VAL A 421 -8.73 -13.14 -3.03
C VAL A 421 -9.83 -13.11 -4.08
N LEU A 422 -11.06 -12.90 -3.64
CA LEU A 422 -12.25 -12.79 -4.48
C LEU A 422 -12.88 -11.41 -4.28
N ARG A 423 -13.36 -10.81 -5.34
CA ARG A 423 -14.17 -9.59 -5.30
C ARG A 423 -15.20 -9.61 -6.41
N PHE A 424 -16.39 -9.12 -6.10
CA PHE A 424 -17.50 -9.01 -7.04
C PHE A 424 -18.12 -7.63 -6.97
N GLU A 425 -18.49 -7.09 -8.12
CA GLU A 425 -19.15 -5.78 -8.25
C GLU A 425 -20.16 -5.85 -9.39
N ALA A 426 -21.32 -5.23 -9.21
CA ALA A 426 -22.36 -5.17 -10.22
C ALA A 426 -23.27 -3.94 -10.06
N GLU A 427 -24.07 -3.65 -11.07
CA GLU A 427 -25.03 -2.57 -11.07
C GLU A 427 -26.17 -2.79 -10.06
N ASP A 428 -26.54 -4.05 -9.83
CA ASP A 428 -27.57 -4.45 -8.87
C ASP A 428 -27.29 -5.82 -8.24
N GLU A 429 -28.03 -6.15 -7.18
CA GLU A 429 -27.93 -7.41 -6.43
C GLU A 429 -28.18 -8.66 -7.28
N LYS A 430 -29.03 -8.57 -8.29
CA LYS A 430 -29.33 -9.71 -9.18
C LYS A 430 -28.14 -10.03 -10.06
N ALA A 431 -27.53 -9.02 -10.66
CA ALA A 431 -26.32 -9.16 -11.46
C ALA A 431 -25.16 -9.66 -10.60
N LEU A 432 -24.99 -9.09 -9.37
CA LEU A 432 -23.98 -9.52 -8.42
C LEU A 432 -24.09 -11.01 -8.11
N LYS A 433 -25.30 -11.47 -7.78
CA LYS A 433 -25.56 -12.89 -7.47
C LYS A 433 -25.27 -13.79 -8.66
N ARG A 434 -25.66 -13.40 -9.87
CA ARG A 434 -25.38 -14.17 -11.10
C ARG A 434 -23.88 -14.33 -11.31
N ILE A 435 -23.11 -13.24 -11.19
CA ILE A 435 -21.65 -13.26 -11.34
C ILE A 435 -21.01 -14.16 -10.27
N GLN A 436 -21.46 -14.06 -9.02
CA GLN A 436 -21.02 -14.94 -7.95
C GLN A 436 -21.31 -16.41 -8.27
N ASP A 437 -22.51 -16.73 -8.80
CA ASP A 437 -22.89 -18.10 -9.15
C ASP A 437 -22.02 -18.66 -10.29
N ASP A 438 -21.62 -17.84 -11.26
CA ASP A 438 -20.68 -18.24 -12.32
C ASP A 438 -19.29 -18.57 -11.76
N PHE A 439 -18.77 -17.72 -10.86
CA PHE A 439 -17.51 -18.00 -10.16
C PHE A 439 -17.60 -19.21 -9.23
N ARG A 440 -18.74 -19.40 -8.55
CA ARG A 440 -18.99 -20.60 -7.73
C ARG A 440 -18.88 -21.88 -8.54
N LYS A 441 -19.55 -21.94 -9.70
CA LYS A 441 -19.48 -23.08 -10.62
C LYS A 441 -18.04 -23.33 -11.07
N ALA A 442 -17.33 -22.29 -11.49
CA ALA A 442 -15.96 -22.38 -11.97
C ALA A 442 -14.97 -22.84 -10.87
N LEU A 443 -15.08 -22.29 -9.67
CA LEU A 443 -14.22 -22.63 -8.53
C LEU A 443 -14.48 -24.08 -8.06
N LEU A 444 -15.73 -24.50 -7.93
CA LEU A 444 -16.08 -25.86 -7.52
C LEU A 444 -15.72 -26.91 -8.58
N ALA A 445 -15.65 -26.54 -9.86
CA ALA A 445 -15.18 -27.44 -10.92
C ALA A 445 -13.68 -27.77 -10.77
N VAL A 446 -12.86 -26.84 -10.27
CA VAL A 446 -11.41 -27.04 -10.08
C VAL A 446 -11.03 -27.46 -8.66
N LYS A 447 -11.87 -27.12 -7.65
CA LYS A 447 -11.70 -27.49 -6.24
C LYS A 447 -13.09 -27.82 -5.64
N PRO A 448 -13.57 -29.09 -5.82
CA PRO A 448 -14.92 -29.47 -5.40
C PRO A 448 -15.20 -29.37 -3.89
N ASP A 449 -14.15 -29.41 -3.07
CA ASP A 449 -14.19 -29.31 -1.60
C ASP A 449 -14.04 -27.87 -1.09
N ALA A 450 -13.97 -26.86 -1.97
CA ALA A 450 -13.78 -25.47 -1.57
C ALA A 450 -14.97 -24.96 -0.74
N GLN A 451 -14.65 -24.36 0.41
CA GLN A 451 -15.63 -23.63 1.23
C GLN A 451 -15.63 -22.16 0.79
N LEU A 452 -16.54 -21.81 -0.11
CA LEU A 452 -16.60 -20.48 -0.68
C LEU A 452 -17.19 -19.47 0.31
N PRO A 453 -16.60 -18.27 0.44
CA PRO A 453 -17.05 -17.24 1.39
C PRO A 453 -18.25 -16.41 0.90
N PHE A 454 -18.99 -16.85 -0.15
CA PHE A 454 -20.12 -16.12 -0.75
C PHE A 454 -21.19 -17.06 -1.28
#